data_59361d591afa4aaed53314c9b011e9ba
#
_entry.id   59361d591afa4aaed53314c9b011e9ba
#
_cell.length_a   1.000
_cell.length_b   1.000
_cell.length_c   1.000
_cell.angle_alpha   90.00
_cell.angle_beta   90.00
_cell.angle_gamma   90.00
#
_symmetry.space_group_name_H-M   'P 1'
#
loop_
_entity.id
_entity.type
_entity.pdbx_description
1 polymer ?
#
loop_
_entity_poly.entity_id
_entity_poly.type
_entity_poly.pdbx_seq_one_letter_code
_entity_poly.pdbx_strand_id
1 'polypeptide(L)'
;MMSFKENQNMMTTWIFLIILGVIVAQALAISPNYMDIFKRSGFLLPVIVFVLLSLIRLKTRYEADGIHIVFIPFIWNKFIPWSDISSAYMRTYTFADFGGWGYRLGKWGKAFSTKGEHGVQLIMKDGSQLMIGTQKPEEVKKIINQYKPYKDEF
;
A
#
# COMPACT_ATOMS: atom_id res chain seq x y z
N MET A 1 16.81 -17.38 -12.74
CA MET A 1 15.44 -17.00 -12.41
C MET A 1 15.49 -15.66 -11.69
N MET A 2 14.79 -14.66 -12.20
CA MET A 2 14.73 -13.36 -11.51
C MET A 2 13.72 -13.46 -10.37
N SER A 3 14.09 -12.94 -9.22
CA SER A 3 13.17 -12.70 -8.10
C SER A 3 13.22 -11.24 -7.71
N PHE A 4 12.11 -10.67 -7.30
CA PHE A 4 12.01 -9.28 -6.87
C PHE A 4 11.32 -9.20 -5.52
N LYS A 5 11.87 -8.40 -4.63
CA LYS A 5 11.30 -8.19 -3.30
C LYS A 5 11.21 -6.70 -3.02
N GLU A 6 10.05 -6.26 -2.58
CA GLU A 6 9.81 -4.88 -2.19
C GLU A 6 9.17 -4.83 -0.82
N ASN A 7 9.61 -3.86 -0.01
CA ASN A 7 9.02 -3.57 1.30
C ASN A 7 8.69 -2.08 1.34
N GLN A 8 7.41 -1.78 1.45
CA GLN A 8 6.90 -0.41 1.48
C GLN A 8 6.21 -0.15 2.80
N ASN A 9 6.40 1.04 3.35
CA ASN A 9 5.62 1.54 4.47
C ASN A 9 4.74 2.71 4.02
N MET A 10 3.65 2.93 4.71
CA MET A 10 2.74 4.04 4.41
C MET A 10 3.28 5.36 4.95
N MET A 11 4.08 5.32 6.01
CA MET A 11 4.67 6.50 6.61
C MET A 11 5.71 7.11 5.67
N THR A 12 5.43 8.30 5.18
CA THR A 12 6.36 9.13 4.41
C THR A 12 6.85 10.28 5.27
N THR A 13 8.01 10.84 4.95
CA THR A 13 8.62 11.92 5.73
C THR A 13 7.68 13.11 5.94
N TRP A 14 6.92 13.49 4.92
CA TRP A 14 6.00 14.62 5.03
C TRP A 14 4.77 14.32 5.90
N ILE A 15 4.24 13.08 5.88
CA ILE A 15 3.17 12.65 6.80
C ILE A 15 3.68 12.70 8.25
N PHE A 16 4.89 12.19 8.47
CA PHE A 16 5.54 12.27 9.78
C PHE A 16 5.64 13.71 10.27
N LEU A 17 6.12 14.63 9.42
CA LEU A 17 6.27 16.05 9.78
C LEU A 17 4.93 16.73 10.05
N ILE A 18 3.87 16.44 9.30
CA ILE A 18 2.53 16.98 9.55
C ILE A 18 2.01 16.51 10.91
N ILE A 19 2.06 15.21 11.18
CA ILE A 19 1.57 14.66 12.45
C ILE A 19 2.37 15.19 13.62
N LEU A 20 3.70 15.27 13.48
CA LEU A 20 4.57 15.88 14.50
C LEU A 20 4.21 17.36 14.74
N GLY A 21 3.99 18.14 13.67
CA GLY A 21 3.55 19.52 13.75
C GLY A 21 2.22 19.68 14.50
N VAL A 22 1.25 18.80 14.22
CA VAL A 22 -0.04 18.80 14.94
C VAL A 22 0.15 18.48 16.43
N ILE A 23 0.97 17.49 16.75
CA ILE A 23 1.27 17.14 18.15
C ILE A 23 1.94 18.30 18.88
N VAL A 24 2.95 18.93 18.26
CA VAL A 24 3.66 20.09 18.84
C VAL A 24 2.71 21.29 19.01
N ALA A 25 1.89 21.59 17.98
CA ALA A 25 0.93 22.68 18.05
C ALA A 25 -0.08 22.49 19.21
N GLN A 26 -0.57 21.26 19.37
CA GLN A 26 -1.45 20.93 20.50
C GLN A 26 -0.73 21.04 21.84
N ALA A 27 0.52 20.61 21.93
CA ALA A 27 1.31 20.73 23.17
C ALA A 27 1.55 22.21 23.57
N LEU A 28 1.80 23.08 22.58
CA LEU A 28 2.00 24.53 22.82
C LEU A 28 0.70 25.26 23.13
N ALA A 29 -0.44 24.79 22.61
CA ALA A 29 -1.74 25.40 22.86
C ALA A 29 -2.34 25.06 24.23
N ILE A 30 -1.71 24.15 24.99
CA ILE A 30 -2.20 23.71 26.28
C ILE A 30 -1.61 24.58 27.38
N SER A 31 -2.51 25.13 28.24
CA SER A 31 -2.22 25.84 29.46
C SER A 31 -1.35 25.00 30.42
N PRO A 32 -0.60 25.64 31.37
CA PRO A 32 0.46 24.98 32.14
C PRO A 32 0.04 23.82 33.07
N ASN A 33 -1.23 23.46 33.11
CA ASN A 33 -1.70 22.30 33.85
C ASN A 33 -1.60 21.02 33.01
N TYR A 34 -0.49 20.32 33.13
CA TYR A 34 -0.20 19.06 32.41
C TYR A 34 -1.27 17.95 32.54
N MET A 35 -2.06 17.96 33.62
CA MET A 35 -3.12 16.98 33.86
C MET A 35 -4.32 17.15 32.92
N ASP A 36 -4.51 18.32 32.32
CA ASP A 36 -5.61 18.55 31.35
C ASP A 36 -5.30 18.07 29.94
N ILE A 37 -4.03 17.77 29.64
CA ILE A 37 -3.61 17.20 28.34
C ILE A 37 -4.29 15.87 28.08
N PHE A 38 -4.28 14.98 29.07
CA PHE A 38 -4.88 13.65 28.96
C PHE A 38 -6.40 13.67 28.99
N LYS A 39 -7.02 14.69 29.57
CA LYS A 39 -8.48 14.86 29.60
C LYS A 39 -9.05 15.38 28.29
N ARG A 40 -8.26 16.05 27.46
CA ARG A 40 -8.66 16.46 26.12
C ARG A 40 -8.42 15.33 25.14
N SER A 41 -9.48 14.62 24.79
CA SER A 41 -9.49 13.52 23.81
C SER A 41 -8.82 13.84 22.45
N GLY A 42 -8.66 15.13 22.14
CA GLY A 42 -8.00 15.59 20.91
C GLY A 42 -6.51 15.29 20.81
N PHE A 43 -5.77 15.16 21.93
CA PHE A 43 -4.34 14.88 21.91
C PHE A 43 -4.03 13.42 21.54
N LEU A 44 -4.87 12.50 21.99
CA LEU A 44 -4.66 11.07 21.73
C LEU A 44 -4.92 10.69 20.27
N LEU A 45 -5.81 11.38 19.59
CA LEU A 45 -6.20 11.07 18.22
C LEU A 45 -5.01 11.10 17.23
N PRO A 46 -4.21 12.19 17.12
CA PRO A 46 -3.07 12.21 16.21
C PRO A 46 -1.99 11.18 16.59
N VAL A 47 -1.82 10.89 17.87
CA VAL A 47 -0.89 9.84 18.32
C VAL A 47 -1.37 8.46 17.87
N ILE A 48 -2.65 8.14 18.03
CA ILE A 48 -3.24 6.89 17.57
C ILE A 48 -3.09 6.77 16.04
N VAL A 49 -3.43 7.82 15.31
CA VAL A 49 -3.28 7.85 13.84
C VAL A 49 -1.83 7.63 13.43
N PHE A 50 -0.88 8.27 14.11
CA PHE A 50 0.54 8.08 13.86
C PHE A 50 0.97 6.62 14.04
N VAL A 51 0.58 6.00 15.15
CA VAL A 51 0.88 4.59 15.43
C VAL A 51 0.27 3.68 14.37
N LEU A 52 -1.01 3.87 14.04
CA LEU A 52 -1.70 3.05 13.04
C LEU A 52 -1.03 3.16 11.66
N LEU A 53 -0.72 4.36 11.19
CA LEU A 53 -0.06 4.56 9.90
C LEU A 53 1.37 3.98 9.88
N SER A 54 2.08 4.02 11.01
CA SER A 54 3.42 3.44 11.14
C SER A 54 3.43 1.91 11.03
N LEU A 55 2.33 1.27 11.41
CA LEU A 55 2.18 -0.19 11.33
C LEU A 55 1.87 -0.69 9.92
N ILE A 56 1.33 0.18 9.04
CA ILE A 56 0.94 -0.24 7.70
C ILE A 56 2.19 -0.50 6.84
N ARG A 57 2.37 -1.75 6.45
CA ARG A 57 3.49 -2.21 5.62
C ARG A 57 3.00 -3.15 4.53
N LEU A 58 3.39 -2.87 3.30
CA LEU A 58 3.17 -3.76 2.15
C LEU A 58 4.50 -4.40 1.76
N LYS A 59 4.58 -5.70 1.87
CA LYS A 59 5.70 -6.50 1.40
C LYS A 59 5.23 -7.36 0.24
N THR A 60 5.91 -7.26 -0.88
CA THR A 60 5.64 -8.06 -2.08
C THR A 60 6.89 -8.81 -2.49
N ARG A 61 6.71 -10.06 -2.89
CA ARG A 61 7.75 -10.90 -3.45
C ARG A 61 7.22 -11.55 -4.70
N TYR A 62 7.92 -11.34 -5.79
CA TYR A 62 7.66 -11.95 -7.09
C TYR A 62 8.71 -13.03 -7.28
N GLU A 63 8.29 -14.28 -7.29
CA GLU A 63 9.15 -15.47 -7.38
C GLU A 63 8.68 -16.36 -8.54
N ALA A 64 9.40 -17.44 -8.82
CA ALA A 64 9.09 -18.32 -9.93
C ALA A 64 7.74 -19.02 -9.82
N ASP A 65 7.29 -19.27 -8.60
CA ASP A 65 6.01 -19.94 -8.28
C ASP A 65 4.82 -18.98 -8.29
N GLY A 66 5.04 -17.68 -8.04
CA GLY A 66 3.96 -16.71 -7.97
C GLY A 66 4.33 -15.43 -7.23
N ILE A 67 3.30 -14.75 -6.77
CA ILE A 67 3.38 -13.48 -6.07
C ILE A 67 2.97 -13.70 -4.61
N HIS A 68 3.88 -13.40 -3.69
CA HIS A 68 3.63 -13.41 -2.25
C HIS A 68 3.37 -11.99 -1.75
N ILE A 69 2.29 -11.79 -1.03
CA ILE A 69 1.84 -10.49 -0.54
C ILE A 69 1.60 -10.57 0.95
N VAL A 70 2.21 -9.63 1.69
CA VAL A 70 1.94 -9.38 3.09
C VAL A 70 1.58 -7.91 3.24
N PHE A 71 0.38 -7.61 3.71
CA PHE A 71 -0.10 -6.24 3.88
C PHE A 71 -0.64 -6.04 5.29
N ILE A 72 0.27 -5.75 6.20
CA ILE A 72 -0.03 -5.55 7.62
C ILE A 72 -0.80 -4.23 7.83
N PRO A 73 -1.86 -4.20 8.66
CA PRO A 73 -2.44 -5.32 9.45
C PRO A 73 -3.52 -6.14 8.72
N PHE A 74 -3.79 -5.89 7.45
CA PHE A 74 -4.97 -6.40 6.72
C PHE A 74 -4.79 -7.83 6.20
N ILE A 75 -3.59 -8.18 5.71
CA ILE A 75 -3.28 -9.47 5.09
C ILE A 75 -1.92 -9.94 5.60
N TRP A 76 -1.92 -11.05 6.34
CA TRP A 76 -0.71 -11.62 6.92
C TRP A 76 0.09 -12.45 5.93
N ASN A 77 -0.60 -13.15 5.03
CA ASN A 77 0.01 -13.91 3.96
C ASN A 77 -1.02 -14.17 2.86
N LYS A 78 -0.70 -13.77 1.64
CA LYS A 78 -1.47 -14.11 0.45
C LYS A 78 -0.50 -14.55 -0.65
N PHE A 79 -0.72 -15.75 -1.15
CA PHE A 79 0.01 -16.28 -2.29
C PHE A 79 -0.88 -16.34 -3.50
N ILE A 80 -0.35 -15.95 -4.66
CA ILE A 80 -1.04 -15.96 -5.94
C ILE A 80 -0.10 -16.64 -6.95
N PRO A 81 -0.38 -17.90 -7.32
CA PRO A 81 0.43 -18.57 -8.31
C PRO A 81 0.24 -17.94 -9.70
N TRP A 82 1.28 -17.95 -10.52
CA TRP A 82 1.20 -17.45 -11.89
C TRP A 82 0.15 -18.17 -12.73
N SER A 83 -0.16 -19.44 -12.39
CA SER A 83 -1.20 -20.24 -13.02
C SER A 83 -2.60 -19.63 -12.92
N ASP A 84 -2.90 -18.91 -11.83
CA ASP A 84 -4.21 -18.34 -11.56
C ASP A 84 -4.40 -16.96 -12.17
N ILE A 85 -3.30 -16.36 -12.65
CA ILE A 85 -3.31 -15.05 -13.28
C ILE A 85 -3.57 -15.24 -14.78
N SER A 86 -4.60 -14.59 -15.29
CA SER A 86 -4.91 -14.53 -16.73
C SER A 86 -4.01 -13.51 -17.41
N SER A 87 -3.96 -12.27 -16.85
CA SER A 87 -3.16 -11.16 -17.39
C SER A 87 -2.58 -10.32 -16.27
N ALA A 88 -1.39 -9.78 -16.51
CA ALA A 88 -0.73 -8.86 -15.59
C ALA A 88 -0.07 -7.71 -16.39
N TYR A 89 -0.33 -6.48 -16.00
CA TYR A 89 0.25 -5.31 -16.66
C TYR A 89 0.50 -4.17 -15.68
N MET A 90 1.41 -3.29 -16.04
CA MET A 90 1.67 -2.08 -15.28
C MET A 90 0.57 -1.05 -15.53
N ARG A 91 0.11 -0.44 -14.45
CA ARG A 91 -0.91 0.61 -14.48
C ARG A 91 -0.46 1.79 -13.64
N THR A 92 -0.67 3.00 -14.17
CA THR A 92 -0.66 4.22 -13.38
C THR A 92 -2.08 4.44 -12.84
N TYR A 93 -2.21 4.72 -11.56
CA TYR A 93 -3.49 4.99 -10.91
C TYR A 93 -3.42 6.30 -10.14
N THR A 94 -4.55 6.96 -10.02
CA THR A 94 -4.71 8.18 -9.25
C THR A 94 -5.34 7.89 -7.88
N PHE A 95 -5.24 8.84 -6.97
CA PHE A 95 -5.93 8.77 -5.67
C PHE A 95 -7.44 8.55 -5.85
N ALA A 96 -8.04 9.12 -6.90
CA ALA A 96 -9.47 9.02 -7.17
C ALA A 96 -9.91 7.61 -7.63
N ASP A 97 -9.04 6.83 -8.26
CA ASP A 97 -9.39 5.50 -8.78
C ASP A 97 -9.79 4.51 -7.67
N PHE A 98 -9.15 4.63 -6.50
CA PHE A 98 -9.38 3.73 -5.37
C PHE A 98 -9.77 4.46 -4.06
N GLY A 99 -9.93 5.78 -4.10
CA GLY A 99 -10.26 6.59 -2.92
C GLY A 99 -9.13 6.65 -1.89
N GLY A 100 -7.87 6.54 -2.33
CA GLY A 100 -6.68 6.65 -1.50
C GLY A 100 -5.78 5.42 -1.48
N TRP A 101 -4.81 5.46 -0.58
CA TRP A 101 -3.90 4.34 -0.32
C TRP A 101 -4.44 3.40 0.75
N GLY A 102 -3.86 2.22 0.85
CA GLY A 102 -4.22 1.20 1.82
C GLY A 102 -4.86 -0.02 1.15
N TYR A 103 -5.61 -0.79 1.95
CA TYR A 103 -6.48 -1.85 1.47
C TYR A 103 -7.79 -1.22 0.99
N ARG A 104 -8.06 -1.31 -0.30
CA ARG A 104 -9.22 -0.65 -0.91
C ARG A 104 -9.98 -1.61 -1.83
N LEU A 105 -11.28 -1.33 -1.93
CA LEU A 105 -12.17 -1.93 -2.93
C LEU A 105 -12.60 -0.81 -3.86
N GLY A 106 -12.27 -0.93 -5.12
CA GLY A 106 -12.61 0.06 -6.14
C GLY A 106 -13.29 -0.56 -7.34
N LYS A 107 -13.56 0.27 -8.33
CA LYS A 107 -14.15 -0.14 -9.61
C LYS A 107 -13.35 -1.26 -10.31
N TRP A 108 -12.05 -1.30 -10.06
CA TRP A 108 -11.09 -2.24 -10.67
C TRP A 108 -10.67 -3.37 -9.71
N GLY A 109 -11.58 -3.76 -8.80
CA GLY A 109 -11.33 -4.82 -7.83
C GLY A 109 -10.63 -4.36 -6.56
N LYS A 110 -9.87 -5.27 -5.95
CA LYS A 110 -9.11 -5.00 -4.73
C LYS A 110 -7.82 -4.25 -5.07
N ALA A 111 -7.41 -3.33 -4.19
CA ALA A 111 -6.13 -2.64 -4.31
C ALA A 111 -5.34 -2.68 -3.01
N PHE A 112 -4.05 -2.97 -3.12
CA PHE A 112 -3.08 -2.95 -2.04
C PHE A 112 -2.00 -1.94 -2.37
N SER A 113 -2.05 -0.77 -1.76
CA SER A 113 -1.06 0.28 -2.02
C SER A 113 -0.71 1.01 -0.73
N THR A 114 0.49 1.54 -0.66
CA THR A 114 0.95 2.35 0.48
C THR A 114 1.18 3.80 0.10
N LYS A 115 1.69 4.02 -1.11
CA LYS A 115 2.01 5.33 -1.67
C LYS A 115 2.31 5.22 -3.16
N GLY A 116 2.43 6.37 -3.84
CA GLY A 116 2.78 6.41 -5.27
C GLY A 116 1.58 6.26 -6.18
N GLU A 117 1.86 6.14 -7.46
CA GLU A 117 0.88 6.16 -8.56
C GLU A 117 1.04 4.97 -9.51
N HIS A 118 1.99 4.07 -9.23
CA HIS A 118 2.27 2.92 -10.07
C HIS A 118 1.90 1.63 -9.36
N GLY A 119 1.33 0.71 -10.11
CA GLY A 119 1.00 -0.62 -9.60
C GLY A 119 0.88 -1.64 -10.71
N VAL A 120 0.82 -2.88 -10.29
CA VAL A 120 0.52 -4.02 -11.14
C VAL A 120 -0.95 -4.32 -11.05
N GLN A 121 -1.63 -4.28 -12.18
CA GLN A 121 -3.00 -4.78 -12.29
C GLN A 121 -2.92 -6.26 -12.67
N LEU A 122 -3.50 -7.09 -11.83
CA LEU A 122 -3.67 -8.51 -12.07
C LEU A 122 -5.13 -8.78 -12.43
N ILE A 123 -5.34 -9.54 -13.50
CA ILE A 123 -6.63 -10.11 -13.86
C ILE A 123 -6.51 -11.61 -13.63
N MET A 124 -7.32 -12.13 -12.74
CA MET A 124 -7.33 -13.54 -12.40
C MET A 124 -8.18 -14.33 -13.42
N LYS A 125 -7.95 -15.64 -13.51
CA LYS A 125 -8.75 -16.52 -14.38
C LYS A 125 -10.23 -16.61 -14.00
N ASP A 126 -10.55 -16.34 -12.73
CA ASP A 126 -11.92 -16.27 -12.23
C ASP A 126 -12.61 -14.91 -12.51
N GLY A 127 -11.93 -14.01 -13.22
CA GLY A 127 -12.41 -12.67 -13.54
C GLY A 127 -12.19 -11.65 -12.43
N SER A 128 -11.73 -12.05 -11.24
CA SER A 128 -11.41 -11.10 -10.17
C SER A 128 -10.18 -10.26 -10.52
N GLN A 129 -10.14 -9.03 -10.00
CA GLN A 129 -9.06 -8.11 -10.26
C GLN A 129 -8.37 -7.68 -8.98
N LEU A 130 -7.06 -7.53 -9.04
CA LEU A 130 -6.23 -7.10 -7.94
C LEU A 130 -5.15 -6.14 -8.43
N MET A 131 -5.02 -4.99 -7.80
CA MET A 131 -3.95 -4.05 -8.02
C MET A 131 -2.96 -4.07 -6.84
N ILE A 132 -1.67 -4.14 -7.14
CA ILE A 132 -0.58 -4.13 -6.16
C ILE A 132 0.29 -2.91 -6.46
N GLY A 133 0.33 -1.95 -5.54
CA GLY A 133 1.17 -0.76 -5.67
C GLY A 133 2.65 -1.10 -5.62
N THR A 134 3.46 -0.38 -6.39
CA THR A 134 4.92 -0.50 -6.40
C THR A 134 5.59 0.87 -6.50
N GLN A 135 6.74 1.00 -5.85
CA GLN A 135 7.64 2.15 -5.99
C GLN A 135 8.73 1.92 -7.03
N LYS A 136 8.79 0.71 -7.59
CA LYS A 136 9.81 0.27 -8.54
C LYS A 136 9.19 -0.32 -9.80
N PRO A 137 8.45 0.50 -10.57
CA PRO A 137 7.66 0.03 -11.70
C PRO A 137 8.49 -0.69 -12.76
N GLU A 138 9.69 -0.21 -13.06
CA GLU A 138 10.54 -0.79 -14.10
C GLU A 138 11.08 -2.19 -13.72
N GLU A 139 11.43 -2.38 -12.43
CA GLU A 139 11.89 -3.68 -11.96
C GLU A 139 10.76 -4.70 -11.99
N VAL A 140 9.58 -4.31 -11.50
CA VAL A 140 8.39 -5.17 -11.47
C VAL A 140 7.92 -5.49 -12.89
N LYS A 141 7.96 -4.52 -13.82
CA LYS A 141 7.60 -4.72 -15.23
C LYS A 141 8.45 -5.81 -15.89
N LYS A 142 9.77 -5.80 -15.64
CA LYS A 142 10.68 -6.84 -16.15
C LYS A 142 10.29 -8.23 -15.66
N ILE A 143 9.96 -8.35 -14.37
CA ILE A 143 9.54 -9.63 -13.77
C ILE A 143 8.22 -10.11 -14.35
N ILE A 144 7.24 -9.23 -14.46
CA ILE A 144 5.92 -9.59 -15.04
C ILE A 144 6.08 -10.06 -16.48
N ASN A 145 6.85 -9.35 -17.28
CA ASN A 145 7.10 -9.74 -18.68
C ASN A 145 7.78 -11.10 -18.81
N GLN A 146 8.58 -11.50 -17.82
CA GLN A 146 9.21 -12.81 -17.79
C GLN A 146 8.22 -13.96 -17.51
N TYR A 147 7.30 -13.76 -16.57
CA TYR A 147 6.39 -14.82 -16.11
C TYR A 147 5.00 -14.74 -16.76
N LYS A 148 4.55 -13.54 -17.09
CA LYS A 148 3.24 -13.27 -17.73
C LYS A 148 3.37 -12.11 -18.70
N PRO A 149 3.98 -12.32 -19.89
CA PRO A 149 4.01 -11.29 -20.90
C PRO A 149 2.58 -10.86 -21.23
N TYR A 150 2.35 -9.56 -21.20
CA TYR A 150 1.10 -8.97 -21.63
C TYR A 150 0.94 -9.27 -23.12
N LYS A 151 -0.07 -10.04 -23.47
CA LYS A 151 -0.50 -10.16 -24.87
C LYS A 151 -1.45 -9.02 -25.13
N ASP A 152 -1.06 -8.07 -25.97
CA ASP A 152 -2.01 -7.16 -26.59
C ASP A 152 -2.96 -8.02 -27.41
N GLU A 153 -4.14 -8.30 -26.89
CA GLU A 153 -5.23 -8.81 -27.70
C GLU A 153 -5.74 -7.63 -28.52
N PHE A 154 -5.37 -7.63 -29.82
CA PHE A 154 -5.91 -6.74 -30.82
C PHE A 154 -7.39 -7.02 -31.07
#